data_68bb9e175ec8c1911420c33e10d71cd0
#
_entry.id   68bb9e175ec8c1911420c33e10d71cd0
#
_cell.length_a   1.000
_cell.length_b   1.000
_cell.length_c   1.000
_cell.angle_alpha   90.00
_cell.angle_beta   90.00
_cell.angle_gamma   90.00
#
_symmetry.space_group_name_H-M   'P 1'
#
loop_
_entity.id
_entity.type
_entity.pdbx_description
1 polymer ?
#
loop_
_entity_poly.entity_id
_entity_poly.type
_entity_poly.pdbx_seq_one_letter_code
_entity_poly.pdbx_strand_id
1 'polypeptide(L)'
;MVTALHHVNVTVPLELETATKHFYGVILGLKQIPKPATSRQSGAWYEIGETQLHLSIEDKEHGQLSSRHVCFTVSDLAAAEKRFREAGVEIIPDARPNPGVPRFYVRDPGGNQLEIAQQK
;
A
#
# COMPACT_ATOMS: atom_id res chain seq x y z
N MET A 1 13.10 -23.97 4.47
CA MET A 1 11.79 -23.45 4.93
C MET A 1 11.80 -21.94 4.93
N VAL A 2 10.60 -21.36 4.91
CA VAL A 2 10.43 -19.90 4.90
C VAL A 2 10.93 -19.32 6.21
N THR A 3 11.71 -18.23 6.17
CA THR A 3 12.26 -17.58 7.35
C THR A 3 11.77 -16.13 7.50
N ALA A 4 11.33 -15.48 6.43
CA ALA A 4 10.89 -14.09 6.48
C ALA A 4 10.13 -13.70 5.22
N LEU A 5 9.47 -12.55 5.26
CA LEU A 5 8.91 -11.89 4.09
C LEU A 5 9.90 -10.80 3.65
N HIS A 6 10.43 -10.91 2.44
CA HIS A 6 11.39 -9.92 1.91
C HIS A 6 10.68 -8.69 1.36
N HIS A 7 9.70 -8.91 0.51
CA HIS A 7 8.92 -7.81 -0.06
C HIS A 7 7.55 -8.29 -0.53
N VAL A 8 6.67 -7.34 -0.75
CA VAL A 8 5.40 -7.53 -1.47
C VAL A 8 5.44 -6.70 -2.73
N ASN A 9 4.80 -7.18 -3.79
CA ASN A 9 4.72 -6.44 -5.06
C ASN A 9 3.25 -6.14 -5.35
N VAL A 10 2.95 -4.88 -5.60
CA VAL A 10 1.64 -4.43 -6.06
C VAL A 10 1.76 -3.92 -7.49
N THR A 11 0.69 -4.02 -8.24
CA THR A 11 0.70 -3.61 -9.65
C THR A 11 -0.36 -2.56 -9.93
N VAL A 12 -0.06 -1.69 -10.88
CA VAL A 12 -1.00 -0.69 -11.39
C VAL A 12 -0.81 -0.56 -12.89
N PRO A 13 -1.84 -0.11 -13.63
CA PRO A 13 -1.66 0.20 -15.03
C PRO A 13 -0.78 1.44 -15.21
N LEU A 14 -0.17 1.57 -16.37
CA LEU A 14 0.81 2.62 -16.66
C LEU A 14 0.26 4.03 -16.40
N GLU A 15 -0.98 4.28 -16.77
CA GLU A 15 -1.61 5.60 -16.61
C GLU A 15 -1.79 6.03 -15.15
N LEU A 16 -1.71 5.08 -14.20
CA LEU A 16 -1.82 5.36 -12.77
C LEU A 16 -0.48 5.32 -12.04
N GLU A 17 0.63 5.19 -12.74
CA GLU A 17 1.95 5.10 -12.12
C GLU A 17 2.29 6.31 -11.26
N THR A 18 2.12 7.52 -11.81
CA THR A 18 2.44 8.75 -11.09
C THR A 18 1.59 8.92 -9.84
N ALA A 19 0.27 8.69 -9.96
CA ALA A 19 -0.64 8.78 -8.82
C ALA A 19 -0.29 7.76 -7.75
N THR A 20 0.11 6.55 -8.14
CA THR A 20 0.44 5.48 -7.20
C THR A 20 1.77 5.74 -6.49
N LYS A 21 2.77 6.27 -7.19
CA LYS A 21 4.02 6.71 -6.55
C LYS A 21 3.76 7.81 -5.53
N HIS A 22 2.88 8.75 -5.84
CA HIS A 22 2.46 9.78 -4.89
C HIS A 22 1.77 9.15 -3.67
N PHE A 23 0.91 8.18 -3.91
CA PHE A 23 0.19 7.50 -2.82
C PHE A 23 1.18 6.84 -1.84
N TYR A 24 2.09 6.01 -2.33
CA TYR A 24 3.01 5.29 -1.44
C TYR A 24 4.12 6.19 -0.88
N GLY A 25 4.69 7.06 -1.68
CA GLY A 25 5.80 7.90 -1.28
C GLY A 25 5.41 9.12 -0.45
N VAL A 26 4.25 9.73 -0.73
CA VAL A 26 3.82 10.95 -0.07
C VAL A 26 2.70 10.70 0.92
N ILE A 27 1.59 10.10 0.51
CA ILE A 27 0.44 9.89 1.40
C ILE A 27 0.78 8.90 2.52
N LEU A 28 1.33 7.73 2.17
CA LEU A 28 1.82 6.76 3.16
C LEU A 28 3.15 7.16 3.76
N GLY A 29 3.92 8.00 3.08
CA GLY A 29 5.23 8.46 3.56
C GLY A 29 6.32 7.40 3.55
N LEU A 30 6.24 6.40 2.68
CA LEU A 30 7.26 5.36 2.58
C LEU A 30 8.52 5.92 1.94
N LYS A 31 9.68 5.49 2.42
CA LYS A 31 10.96 5.89 1.86
C LYS A 31 11.25 5.12 0.59
N GLN A 32 11.38 5.82 -0.52
CA GLN A 32 11.78 5.22 -1.78
C GLN A 32 13.26 4.83 -1.73
N ILE A 33 13.57 3.64 -2.24
CA ILE A 33 14.94 3.13 -2.33
C ILE A 33 15.29 2.89 -3.81
N PRO A 34 16.60 2.91 -4.16
CA PRO A 34 17.03 2.67 -5.52
C PRO A 34 16.69 1.26 -5.98
N LYS A 35 16.32 1.14 -7.25
CA LYS A 35 16.16 -0.15 -7.91
C LYS A 35 17.49 -0.58 -8.51
N PRO A 36 17.77 -1.89 -8.61
CA PRO A 36 18.96 -2.35 -9.33
C PRO A 36 18.96 -1.84 -10.77
N ALA A 37 20.15 -1.56 -11.33
CA ALA A 37 20.28 -1.06 -12.69
C ALA A 37 19.71 -2.04 -13.74
N THR A 38 19.64 -3.32 -13.41
CA THR A 38 19.09 -4.36 -14.29
C THR A 38 17.58 -4.44 -14.27
N SER A 39 16.91 -3.73 -13.33
CA SER A 39 15.46 -3.76 -13.26
C SER A 39 14.83 -2.79 -14.26
N ARG A 40 13.50 -2.92 -14.45
CA ARG A 40 12.75 -2.01 -15.33
C ARG A 40 12.82 -0.58 -14.81
N GLN A 41 12.79 0.40 -15.71
CA GLN A 41 12.80 1.82 -15.35
C GLN A 41 11.50 2.25 -14.65
N SER A 42 10.38 1.61 -15.01
CA SER A 42 9.07 1.92 -14.43
C SER A 42 8.90 1.35 -13.04
N GLY A 43 7.92 1.87 -12.29
CA GLY A 43 7.65 1.46 -10.93
C GLY A 43 8.57 2.11 -9.92
N ALA A 44 8.56 1.58 -8.71
CA ALA A 44 9.38 2.10 -7.62
C ALA A 44 9.50 1.04 -6.52
N TRP A 45 10.56 1.15 -5.74
CA TRP A 45 10.76 0.32 -4.55
C TRP A 45 10.76 1.22 -3.32
N TYR A 46 10.14 0.74 -2.24
CA TYR A 46 10.07 1.44 -0.96
C TYR A 46 10.50 0.51 0.16
N GLU A 47 11.13 1.05 1.20
CA GLU A 47 11.44 0.26 2.39
C GLU A 47 10.38 0.46 3.47
N ILE A 48 10.09 -0.59 4.22
CA ILE A 48 9.19 -0.60 5.37
C ILE A 48 9.84 -1.45 6.44
N GLY A 49 10.55 -0.81 7.39
CA GLY A 49 11.32 -1.57 8.37
C GLY A 49 12.33 -2.47 7.68
N GLU A 50 12.27 -3.77 7.94
CA GLU A 50 13.16 -4.77 7.32
C GLU A 50 12.57 -5.39 6.05
N THR A 51 11.37 -4.96 5.64
CA THR A 51 10.72 -5.43 4.42
C THR A 51 10.65 -4.32 3.37
N GLN A 52 10.14 -4.63 2.21
CA GLN A 52 10.00 -3.68 1.12
C GLN A 52 8.63 -3.81 0.46
N LEU A 53 8.20 -2.73 -0.16
CA LEU A 53 7.06 -2.74 -1.08
C LEU A 53 7.58 -2.36 -2.46
N HIS A 54 7.29 -3.19 -3.44
CA HIS A 54 7.63 -2.93 -4.85
C HIS A 54 6.37 -2.58 -5.61
N LEU A 55 6.44 -1.55 -6.44
CA LEU A 55 5.39 -1.16 -7.36
C LEU A 55 5.84 -1.50 -8.77
N SER A 56 5.05 -2.29 -9.48
CA SER A 56 5.30 -2.66 -10.87
C SER A 56 4.15 -2.21 -11.75
N ILE A 57 4.47 -1.99 -13.02
CA ILE A 57 3.44 -1.67 -14.01
C ILE A 57 2.95 -2.97 -14.64
N GLU A 58 1.65 -3.15 -14.64
CA GLU A 58 1.01 -4.31 -15.26
C GLU A 58 -0.20 -3.83 -16.04
N ASP A 59 -0.09 -3.92 -17.36
CA ASP A 59 -1.11 -3.41 -18.28
C ASP A 59 -2.20 -4.47 -18.51
N LYS A 60 -2.91 -4.79 -17.44
CA LYS A 60 -4.05 -5.72 -17.47
C LYS A 60 -5.28 -5.04 -16.96
N GLU A 61 -6.44 -5.53 -17.38
CA GLU A 61 -7.71 -5.03 -16.87
C GLU A 61 -7.80 -5.27 -15.36
N HIS A 62 -7.94 -4.19 -14.60
CA HIS A 62 -8.18 -4.24 -13.17
C HIS A 62 -9.68 -4.15 -12.87
N GLY A 63 -10.50 -4.85 -13.67
CA GLY A 63 -11.95 -4.74 -13.63
C GLY A 63 -12.63 -5.35 -12.41
N GLN A 64 -11.92 -6.16 -11.62
CA GLN A 64 -12.48 -6.76 -10.41
C GLN A 64 -11.68 -6.37 -9.19
N LEU A 65 -12.38 -5.78 -8.21
CA LEU A 65 -11.78 -5.50 -6.92
C LEU A 65 -11.57 -6.83 -6.18
N SER A 66 -10.35 -7.07 -5.75
CA SER A 66 -9.97 -8.27 -5.01
C SER A 66 -9.93 -7.97 -3.52
N SER A 67 -10.20 -8.99 -2.70
CA SER A 67 -10.00 -8.92 -1.26
C SER A 67 -8.55 -9.18 -0.85
N ARG A 68 -7.67 -9.49 -1.80
CA ARG A 68 -6.23 -9.60 -1.52
C ARG A 68 -5.73 -8.25 -1.02
N HIS A 69 -4.94 -8.28 0.04
CA HIS A 69 -4.49 -7.01 0.63
C HIS A 69 -3.16 -7.18 1.36
N VAL A 70 -2.49 -6.04 1.53
CA VAL A 70 -1.34 -5.89 2.42
C VAL A 70 -1.86 -5.19 3.67
N CYS A 71 -1.41 -5.62 4.84
CA CYS A 71 -1.72 -4.93 6.10
C CYS A 71 -0.51 -4.15 6.56
N PHE A 72 -0.67 -2.84 6.69
CA PHE A 72 0.32 -1.96 7.31
C PHE A 72 -0.11 -1.64 8.73
N THR A 73 0.85 -1.57 9.65
CA THR A 73 0.58 -1.07 10.99
C THR A 73 1.02 0.38 11.11
N VAL A 74 0.26 1.15 11.88
CA VAL A 74 0.55 2.55 12.17
C VAL A 74 0.55 2.77 13.67
N SER A 75 1.31 3.75 14.13
CA SER A 75 1.39 4.06 15.56
C SER A 75 0.14 4.76 16.09
N ASP A 76 -0.59 5.48 15.24
CA ASP A 76 -1.79 6.23 15.59
C ASP A 76 -2.81 6.11 14.46
N LEU A 77 -3.79 5.22 14.66
CA LEU A 77 -4.80 4.93 13.63
C LEU A 77 -5.68 6.15 13.32
N ALA A 78 -6.03 6.94 14.35
CA ALA A 78 -6.85 8.14 14.15
C ALA A 78 -6.12 9.19 13.32
N ALA A 79 -4.83 9.37 13.56
CA ALA A 79 -4.00 10.29 12.78
C ALA A 79 -3.87 9.82 11.33
N ALA A 80 -3.72 8.52 11.13
CA ALA A 80 -3.67 7.93 9.79
C ALA A 80 -4.99 8.15 9.04
N GLU A 81 -6.13 7.93 9.69
CA GLU A 81 -7.44 8.16 9.08
C GLU A 81 -7.59 9.62 8.63
N LYS A 82 -7.23 10.56 9.52
CA LYS A 82 -7.27 12.00 9.19
C LYS A 82 -6.42 12.31 7.96
N ARG A 83 -5.20 11.79 7.92
CA ARG A 83 -4.28 12.00 6.80
C ARG A 83 -4.83 11.49 5.47
N PHE A 84 -5.42 10.30 5.48
CA PHE A 84 -6.05 9.75 4.29
C PHE A 84 -7.22 10.59 3.83
N ARG A 85 -8.09 11.02 4.75
CA ARG A 85 -9.24 11.85 4.40
C ARG A 85 -8.80 13.20 3.82
N GLU A 86 -7.79 13.84 4.40
CA GLU A 86 -7.23 15.10 3.89
C GLU A 86 -6.61 14.93 2.49
N ALA A 87 -6.11 13.73 2.19
CA ALA A 87 -5.54 13.42 0.87
C ALA A 87 -6.62 12.97 -0.14
N GLY A 88 -7.89 12.94 0.25
CA GLY A 88 -8.99 12.53 -0.63
C GLY A 88 -9.11 11.02 -0.80
N VAL A 89 -8.48 10.24 0.07
CA VAL A 89 -8.56 8.77 0.03
C VAL A 89 -9.78 8.31 0.82
N GLU A 90 -10.60 7.48 0.19
CA GLU A 90 -11.80 6.93 0.83
C GLU A 90 -11.42 5.95 1.95
N ILE A 91 -12.03 6.11 3.12
CA ILE A 91 -11.91 5.17 4.22
C ILE A 91 -13.01 4.12 4.08
N ILE A 92 -12.61 2.86 4.05
CA ILE A 92 -13.53 1.73 4.00
C ILE A 92 -13.60 1.13 5.40
N PRO A 93 -14.75 1.25 6.10
CA PRO A 93 -14.87 0.73 7.45
C PRO A 93 -14.70 -0.77 7.52
N ASP A 94 -14.19 -1.25 8.65
CA ASP A 94 -14.09 -2.69 8.91
C ASP A 94 -15.49 -3.26 9.17
N ALA A 95 -15.99 -4.08 8.25
CA ALA A 95 -17.31 -4.71 8.38
C ALA A 95 -17.33 -5.86 9.40
N ARG A 96 -16.15 -6.31 9.82
CA ARG A 96 -16.00 -7.42 10.77
C ARG A 96 -15.01 -7.04 11.87
N PRO A 97 -15.39 -6.09 12.76
CA PRO A 97 -14.46 -5.59 13.76
C PRO A 97 -13.85 -6.68 14.63
N ASN A 98 -12.55 -6.60 14.80
CA ASN A 98 -11.81 -7.41 15.75
C ASN A 98 -11.41 -6.51 16.92
N PRO A 99 -11.98 -6.68 18.13
CA PRO A 99 -11.70 -5.76 19.24
C PRO A 99 -10.22 -5.63 19.60
N GLY A 100 -9.42 -6.66 19.32
CA GLY A 100 -7.98 -6.63 19.60
C GLY A 100 -7.14 -5.96 18.54
N VAL A 101 -7.72 -5.64 17.39
CA VAL A 101 -6.98 -5.08 16.25
C VAL A 101 -7.85 -4.02 15.55
N PRO A 102 -7.90 -2.79 16.10
CA PRO A 102 -8.58 -1.69 15.41
C PRO A 102 -7.94 -1.46 14.04
N ARG A 103 -8.78 -1.30 13.02
CA ARG A 103 -8.32 -1.18 11.64
C ARG A 103 -9.38 -0.58 10.75
N PHE A 104 -8.95 -0.09 9.59
CA PHE A 104 -9.81 0.24 8.46
C PHE A 104 -9.09 -0.16 7.16
N TYR A 105 -9.78 -0.01 6.04
CA TYR A 105 -9.20 -0.32 4.73
C TYR A 105 -9.22 0.93 3.86
N VAL A 106 -8.25 0.97 2.93
CA VAL A 106 -8.22 1.96 1.84
C VAL A 106 -7.84 1.21 0.56
N ARG A 107 -7.97 1.89 -0.58
CA ARG A 107 -7.44 1.37 -1.84
C ARG A 107 -6.44 2.36 -2.40
N ASP A 108 -5.36 1.83 -2.99
CA ASP A 108 -4.44 2.67 -3.74
C ASP A 108 -5.06 3.07 -5.08
N PRO A 109 -4.45 3.97 -5.86
CA PRO A 109 -5.02 4.41 -7.13
C PRO A 109 -5.28 3.27 -8.13
N GLY A 110 -4.53 2.19 -8.07
CA GLY A 110 -4.73 1.01 -8.93
C GLY A 110 -5.81 0.05 -8.44
N GLY A 111 -6.43 0.34 -7.28
CA GLY A 111 -7.46 -0.52 -6.71
C GLY A 111 -6.97 -1.61 -5.77
N ASN A 112 -5.67 -1.66 -5.48
CA ASN A 112 -5.15 -2.62 -4.50
C ASN A 112 -5.69 -2.29 -3.11
N GLN A 113 -6.22 -3.30 -2.42
CA GLN A 113 -6.74 -3.13 -1.08
C GLN A 113 -5.60 -3.10 -0.06
N LEU A 114 -5.68 -2.15 0.86
CA LEU A 114 -4.73 -2.03 1.96
C LEU A 114 -5.51 -2.04 3.28
N GLU A 115 -5.03 -2.81 4.23
CA GLU A 115 -5.52 -2.78 5.60
C GLU A 115 -4.58 -1.89 6.41
N ILE A 116 -5.15 -0.97 7.19
CA ILE A 116 -4.40 -0.07 8.06
C ILE A 116 -4.79 -0.42 9.48
N ALA A 117 -3.86 -0.93 10.25
CA ALA A 117 -4.12 -1.45 11.59
C ALA A 117 -3.31 -0.71 12.64
N GLN A 118 -3.89 -0.60 13.84
CA GLN A 118 -3.20 -0.01 14.98
C GLN A 118 -2.05 -0.92 15.42
N GLN A 119 -0.87 -0.34 15.54
CA GLN A 119 0.29 -1.04 16.11
C GLN A 119 0.02 -1.35 17.59
N LYS A 120 0.39 -2.53 17.99
CA LYS A 120 0.29 -2.93 19.39
C LYS A 120 1.38 -2.28 20.25
#